data_a7d501945934648d9c9108c908935979
#
_entry.id   a7d501945934648d9c9108c908935979
#
_cell.length_a   1.000
_cell.length_b   1.000
_cell.length_c   1.000
_cell.angle_alpha   90.00
_cell.angle_beta   90.00
_cell.angle_gamma   90.00
#
_symmetry.space_group_name_H-M   'P 1'
#
loop_
_entity.id
_entity.type
_entity.pdbx_description
1 polymer ?
#
loop_
_entity_poly.entity_id
_entity_poly.type
_entity_poly.pdbx_seq_one_letter_code
_entity_poly.pdbx_strand_id
1 'polypeptide(L)'
;MKRNLLISACVGFACSALPASAQISRLVHDADYAIEMSGTASSGDYAPFWLTSNRYGLSSVENNSGYVRGRVQRSTQADSTRLWRVGYGLDLAVPANYTSQAVVQQFYFDVDLRAFRLSVGAKERGESLKNAALSSGGLTQSVNARPVPQVRVELPDFWTIPGTHNWLAVKGHLAYGLFTDNRWQRETHPEGALYSANALYHSKAGFLRIGNEKKFPLSFIGGLEMSAQFGGEAWNVGRRTDDPTFDNSHVNMGHGFKSFWHAFIPGGSDAFDGAYLNNEGNQLGSWHFQLNWKGKDWNLKGYAEHFFEDHSQMFLEYGWKDMLWGVEATLPKNPFVSTVLYEHLRTTDQTGGLYHDATPELGIQISGLDNYYNHSFYGAWQHWGQAMGNPLLLSPVYNENGEIKFKHNRITAHHFGLSGQPLPELSYRLLFSHVRSLGSYEVPNIKPQFANYFMAQADYAPRHFHGLSFSAAVGSNGGSLIGNSFGGMLTLRKTGRF
;
A
#
# COMPACT_ATOMS: atom_id res chain seq x y z
N MET A 1 -0.67 -25.29 21.26
CA MET A 1 0.71 -25.22 21.80
C MET A 1 1.83 -25.37 20.75
N LYS A 2 1.56 -25.55 19.43
CA LYS A 2 2.61 -25.68 18.38
C LYS A 2 2.87 -24.38 17.57
N ARG A 3 2.17 -23.31 17.87
CA ARG A 3 2.20 -22.04 17.09
C ARG A 3 3.37 -21.10 17.46
N ASN A 4 3.99 -21.29 18.62
CA ASN A 4 5.07 -20.42 19.13
C ASN A 4 6.49 -20.91 18.76
N LEU A 5 6.65 -22.09 18.14
CA LEU A 5 7.96 -22.66 17.89
C LEU A 5 8.71 -22.06 16.69
N LEU A 6 7.98 -21.65 15.64
CA LEU A 6 8.62 -21.10 14.42
C LEU A 6 9.14 -19.68 14.62
N ILE A 7 8.42 -18.84 15.36
CA ILE A 7 8.88 -17.46 15.68
C ILE A 7 10.05 -17.49 16.65
N SER A 8 10.04 -18.40 17.63
CA SER A 8 11.14 -18.58 18.56
C SER A 8 12.42 -19.12 17.91
N ALA A 9 12.31 -19.97 16.89
CA ALA A 9 13.47 -20.51 16.16
C ALA A 9 14.18 -19.45 15.31
N CYS A 10 13.43 -18.56 14.63
CA CYS A 10 14.02 -17.48 13.81
C CYS A 10 14.71 -16.41 14.67
N VAL A 11 14.16 -16.06 15.83
CA VAL A 11 14.76 -15.10 16.77
C VAL A 11 15.99 -15.71 17.45
N GLY A 12 15.95 -16.99 17.79
CA GLY A 12 17.08 -17.71 18.40
C GLY A 12 18.30 -17.85 17.47
N PHE A 13 18.10 -18.04 16.17
CA PHE A 13 19.21 -18.19 15.21
C PHE A 13 19.92 -16.84 14.91
N ALA A 14 19.20 -15.73 14.96
CA ALA A 14 19.79 -14.40 14.77
C ALA A 14 20.62 -13.95 16.01
N CYS A 15 20.25 -14.38 17.21
CA CYS A 15 20.96 -13.99 18.45
C CYS A 15 22.24 -14.78 18.72
N SER A 16 22.40 -16.00 18.19
CA SER A 16 23.56 -16.86 18.48
C SER A 16 24.82 -16.52 17.68
N ALA A 17 24.75 -15.61 16.70
CA ALA A 17 25.87 -15.22 15.84
C ALA A 17 26.61 -13.94 16.28
N LEU A 18 26.27 -13.34 17.44
CA LEU A 18 26.83 -12.07 17.89
C LEU A 18 27.71 -12.23 19.15
N PRO A 19 28.97 -11.77 19.16
CA PRO A 19 29.75 -11.63 20.41
C PRO A 19 29.12 -10.52 21.26
N ALA A 20 28.57 -10.91 22.42
CA ALA A 20 27.43 -10.26 23.05
C ALA A 20 27.62 -8.89 23.72
N SER A 21 28.82 -8.45 24.12
CA SER A 21 28.92 -7.28 25.01
C SER A 21 29.31 -5.94 24.30
N ALA A 22 30.27 -5.97 23.39
CA ALA A 22 30.72 -4.75 22.70
C ALA A 22 29.78 -4.31 21.54
N GLN A 23 28.90 -5.19 21.05
CA GLN A 23 27.99 -4.91 19.95
C GLN A 23 26.65 -4.35 20.43
N ILE A 24 26.18 -4.71 21.63
CA ILE A 24 24.93 -4.17 22.20
C ILE A 24 25.06 -2.67 22.45
N SER A 25 26.16 -2.18 22.96
CA SER A 25 26.38 -0.75 23.21
C SER A 25 26.34 0.05 21.88
N ARG A 26 26.92 -0.48 20.77
CA ARG A 26 26.91 0.16 19.46
C ARG A 26 25.53 0.13 18.80
N LEU A 27 24.74 -0.93 19.00
CA LEU A 27 23.37 -1.00 18.48
C LEU A 27 22.49 0.10 19.08
N VAL A 28 22.71 0.48 20.34
CA VAL A 28 21.96 1.57 20.99
C VAL A 28 22.50 2.95 20.57
N HIS A 29 23.81 3.14 20.51
CA HIS A 29 24.44 4.44 20.20
C HIS A 29 24.16 4.99 18.79
N ASP A 30 23.84 4.11 17.82
CA ASP A 30 23.54 4.53 16.45
C ASP A 30 22.04 4.55 16.16
N ALA A 31 21.19 4.54 17.18
CA ALA A 31 19.74 4.57 17.01
C ALA A 31 19.22 6.01 17.02
N ASP A 32 18.33 6.30 16.09
CA ASP A 32 17.57 7.54 16.03
C ASP A 32 16.25 7.37 16.81
N TYR A 33 15.84 8.42 17.54
CA TYR A 33 14.54 8.47 18.18
C TYR A 33 13.69 9.60 17.63
N ALA A 34 12.36 9.42 17.70
CA ALA A 34 11.41 10.48 17.43
C ALA A 34 10.24 10.40 18.42
N ILE A 35 9.79 11.57 18.89
CA ILE A 35 8.52 11.75 19.58
C ILE A 35 7.68 12.68 18.72
N GLU A 36 6.44 12.30 18.46
CA GLU A 36 5.55 13.05 17.58
C GLU A 36 4.16 13.15 18.21
N MET A 37 3.56 14.33 18.12
CA MET A 37 2.18 14.58 18.47
C MET A 37 1.47 15.18 17.26
N SER A 38 0.31 14.65 16.93
CA SER A 38 -0.51 15.15 15.84
C SER A 38 -1.96 15.27 16.25
N GLY A 39 -2.63 16.32 15.78
CA GLY A 39 -4.05 16.53 15.98
C GLY A 39 -4.70 17.05 14.70
N THR A 40 -5.87 16.50 14.38
CA THR A 40 -6.74 16.87 13.27
C THR A 40 -8.05 17.39 13.81
N ALA A 41 -8.51 18.52 13.28
CA ALA A 41 -9.84 19.05 13.55
C ALA A 41 -10.47 19.49 12.21
N SER A 42 -11.71 19.06 11.98
CA SER A 42 -12.44 19.35 10.75
C SER A 42 -13.93 19.51 11.00
N SER A 43 -14.64 19.99 10.01
CA SER A 43 -16.09 20.06 9.91
C SER A 43 -16.56 19.31 8.67
N GLY A 44 -17.77 18.76 8.69
CA GLY A 44 -18.35 17.94 7.63
C GLY A 44 -18.59 16.51 8.08
N ASP A 45 -18.89 15.61 7.13
CA ASP A 45 -19.24 14.22 7.44
C ASP A 45 -17.99 13.41 7.85
N TYR A 46 -16.84 13.69 7.19
CA TYR A 46 -15.55 13.06 7.45
C TYR A 46 -14.41 14.10 7.47
N ALA A 47 -13.29 13.75 8.07
CA ALA A 47 -12.06 14.52 7.93
C ALA A 47 -11.64 14.58 6.44
N PRO A 48 -10.99 15.69 5.99
CA PRO A 48 -10.58 15.86 4.60
C PRO A 48 -9.71 14.70 4.11
N PHE A 49 -10.02 14.16 2.92
CA PHE A 49 -9.47 12.94 2.34
C PHE A 49 -7.94 12.90 2.36
N TRP A 50 -7.25 13.95 1.92
CA TRP A 50 -5.78 13.98 1.91
C TRP A 50 -5.14 14.23 3.28
N LEU A 51 -5.91 14.60 4.30
CA LEU A 51 -5.43 14.57 5.69
C LEU A 51 -5.43 13.15 6.28
N THR A 52 -6.16 12.21 5.68
CA THR A 52 -6.32 10.83 6.16
C THR A 52 -5.61 9.80 5.29
N SER A 53 -5.54 10.01 3.98
CA SER A 53 -4.98 9.05 3.02
C SER A 53 -3.46 9.15 2.89
N ASN A 54 -2.82 8.03 2.50
CA ASN A 54 -1.38 7.88 2.30
C ASN A 54 -0.54 8.26 3.55
N ARG A 55 -0.99 7.80 4.74
CA ARG A 55 -0.35 8.02 6.03
C ARG A 55 -0.01 6.72 6.77
N TYR A 56 0.18 5.64 6.04
CA TYR A 56 0.45 4.30 6.61
C TYR A 56 -0.60 3.86 7.63
N GLY A 57 -1.86 4.24 7.43
CA GLY A 57 -2.97 3.93 8.34
C GLY A 57 -2.89 4.58 9.72
N LEU A 58 -1.93 5.49 9.95
CA LEU A 58 -1.88 6.30 11.16
C LEU A 58 -2.66 7.61 10.93
N SER A 59 -3.94 7.46 10.70
CA SER A 59 -4.91 8.52 10.43
C SER A 59 -6.32 8.06 10.81
N SER A 60 -7.26 8.98 10.86
CA SER A 60 -8.67 8.71 11.13
C SER A 60 -9.55 9.53 10.21
N VAL A 61 -10.71 8.96 9.83
CA VAL A 61 -11.74 9.68 9.08
C VAL A 61 -12.62 10.55 9.98
N GLU A 62 -12.47 10.43 11.29
CA GLU A 62 -13.21 11.21 12.28
C GLU A 62 -12.80 12.68 12.26
N ASN A 63 -13.77 13.56 12.43
CA ASN A 63 -13.56 15.02 12.37
C ASN A 63 -12.56 15.54 13.41
N ASN A 64 -12.51 14.92 14.59
CA ASN A 64 -11.59 15.26 15.65
C ASN A 64 -10.78 14.03 16.01
N SER A 65 -9.50 14.03 15.71
CA SER A 65 -8.62 12.89 15.98
C SER A 65 -7.20 13.34 16.27
N GLY A 66 -6.39 12.45 16.82
CA GLY A 66 -4.99 12.76 17.09
C GLY A 66 -4.24 11.58 17.65
N TYR A 67 -2.93 11.71 17.80
CA TYR A 67 -2.09 10.69 18.40
C TYR A 67 -0.85 11.27 19.05
N VAL A 68 -0.29 10.51 19.98
CA VAL A 68 1.08 10.63 20.44
C VAL A 68 1.83 9.39 20.00
N ARG A 69 3.00 9.58 19.36
CA ARG A 69 3.82 8.53 18.75
C ARG A 69 5.24 8.59 19.28
N GLY A 70 5.79 7.45 19.65
CA GLY A 70 7.19 7.29 20.01
C GLY A 70 7.87 6.26 19.12
N ARG A 71 9.04 6.62 18.56
CA ARG A 71 9.80 5.76 17.67
C ARG A 71 11.25 5.70 18.06
N VAL A 72 11.83 4.49 18.01
CA VAL A 72 13.27 4.23 18.06
C VAL A 72 13.61 3.34 16.88
N GLN A 73 14.60 3.73 16.09
CA GLN A 73 15.01 2.96 14.92
C GLN A 73 16.52 3.08 14.69
N ARG A 74 17.11 2.01 14.15
CA ARG A 74 18.47 1.97 13.65
C ARG A 74 18.46 1.55 12.18
N SER A 75 19.10 2.34 11.34
CA SER A 75 19.25 1.99 9.92
C SER A 75 20.39 0.98 9.75
N THR A 76 20.24 0.05 8.80
CA THR A 76 21.34 -0.83 8.36
C THR A 76 22.52 -0.03 7.78
N GLN A 77 22.31 1.21 7.34
CA GLN A 77 23.36 2.10 6.82
C GLN A 77 24.36 2.53 7.90
N ALA A 78 24.01 2.43 9.18
CA ALA A 78 24.95 2.67 10.28
C ALA A 78 26.17 1.71 10.24
N ASP A 79 26.01 0.53 9.63
CA ASP A 79 27.06 -0.47 9.43
C ASP A 79 27.56 -0.52 7.97
N SER A 80 27.54 0.57 7.23
CA SER A 80 27.79 0.61 5.77
C SER A 80 29.09 -0.04 5.30
N THR A 81 30.12 -0.09 6.16
CA THR A 81 31.43 -0.71 5.88
C THR A 81 31.48 -2.22 6.14
N ARG A 82 30.41 -2.82 6.71
CA ARG A 82 30.39 -4.22 7.08
C ARG A 82 29.71 -5.09 6.03
N LEU A 83 30.12 -6.35 5.96
CA LEU A 83 29.48 -7.35 5.12
C LEU A 83 28.01 -7.63 5.56
N TRP A 84 27.81 -7.74 6.88
CA TRP A 84 26.51 -7.89 7.54
C TRP A 84 26.15 -6.57 8.20
N ARG A 85 24.95 -6.09 7.94
CA ARG A 85 24.43 -4.84 8.47
C ARG A 85 23.09 -5.10 9.13
N VAL A 86 22.90 -4.55 10.32
CA VAL A 86 21.71 -4.78 11.14
C VAL A 86 20.94 -3.48 11.31
N GLY A 87 19.64 -3.55 11.13
CA GLY A 87 18.69 -2.47 11.41
C GLY A 87 17.51 -2.98 12.22
N TYR A 88 16.83 -2.09 12.93
CA TYR A 88 15.61 -2.41 13.67
C TYR A 88 14.75 -1.16 13.85
N GLY A 89 13.49 -1.37 14.21
CA GLY A 89 12.59 -0.28 14.58
C GLY A 89 11.49 -0.73 15.51
N LEU A 90 11.20 0.11 16.48
CA LEU A 90 10.01 0.05 17.33
C LEU A 90 9.32 1.40 17.24
N ASP A 91 8.04 1.41 16.88
CA ASP A 91 7.25 2.59 16.63
C ASP A 91 5.82 2.35 17.12
N LEU A 92 5.44 3.04 18.16
CA LEU A 92 4.17 2.88 18.85
C LEU A 92 3.42 4.20 18.88
N ALA A 93 2.10 4.15 18.69
CA ALA A 93 1.24 5.31 18.87
C ALA A 93 0.05 5.00 19.77
N VAL A 94 -0.33 6.01 20.56
CA VAL A 94 -1.58 6.05 21.33
C VAL A 94 -2.48 7.07 20.65
N PRO A 95 -3.48 6.60 19.90
CA PRO A 95 -4.39 7.46 19.17
C PRO A 95 -5.66 7.79 19.96
N ALA A 96 -6.36 8.84 19.53
CA ALA A 96 -7.69 9.21 19.96
C ALA A 96 -8.61 9.31 18.74
N ASN A 97 -9.78 8.66 18.77
CA ASN A 97 -10.73 8.54 17.67
C ASN A 97 -10.16 7.85 16.42
N TYR A 98 -9.57 6.68 16.61
CA TYR A 98 -9.03 5.81 15.54
C TYR A 98 -9.69 4.44 15.60
N THR A 99 -9.47 3.64 14.57
CA THR A 99 -9.94 2.25 14.47
C THR A 99 -9.35 1.30 15.54
N SER A 100 -8.38 1.77 16.33
CA SER A 100 -7.77 1.02 17.43
C SER A 100 -7.28 1.95 18.53
N GLN A 101 -7.29 1.47 19.79
CA GLN A 101 -6.85 2.22 20.96
C GLN A 101 -5.32 2.32 21.12
N ALA A 102 -4.60 1.43 20.47
CA ALA A 102 -3.14 1.43 20.41
C ALA A 102 -2.69 0.95 19.03
N VAL A 103 -1.63 1.53 18.51
CA VAL A 103 -1.08 1.21 17.20
C VAL A 103 0.37 0.81 17.35
N VAL A 104 0.70 -0.44 16.98
CA VAL A 104 2.06 -0.84 16.66
C VAL A 104 2.29 -0.48 15.20
N GLN A 105 2.84 0.72 14.98
CA GLN A 105 3.04 1.25 13.64
C GLN A 105 4.17 0.52 12.92
N GLN A 106 5.27 0.30 13.66
CA GLN A 106 6.37 -0.52 13.18
C GLN A 106 6.96 -1.34 14.33
N PHE A 107 7.29 -2.58 14.02
CA PHE A 107 8.12 -3.45 14.85
C PHE A 107 8.84 -4.39 13.90
N TYR A 108 10.12 -4.13 13.64
CA TYR A 108 10.87 -4.89 12.65
C TYR A 108 12.33 -5.09 13.02
N PHE A 109 12.91 -6.10 12.38
CA PHE A 109 14.34 -6.39 12.40
C PHE A 109 14.81 -6.65 10.96
N ASP A 110 15.88 -5.95 10.54
CA ASP A 110 16.49 -6.06 9.23
C ASP A 110 17.91 -6.62 9.32
N VAL A 111 18.25 -7.52 8.42
CA VAL A 111 19.62 -7.98 8.21
C VAL A 111 19.97 -7.84 6.74
N ASP A 112 20.95 -7.01 6.44
CA ASP A 112 21.48 -6.87 5.09
C ASP A 112 22.74 -7.72 4.92
N LEU A 113 22.78 -8.48 3.83
CA LEU A 113 23.98 -9.15 3.34
C LEU A 113 24.27 -8.67 1.91
N ARG A 114 25.28 -7.82 1.75
CA ARG A 114 25.55 -7.16 0.47
C ARG A 114 24.34 -6.38 -0.04
N ALA A 115 23.75 -6.82 -1.16
CA ALA A 115 22.58 -6.20 -1.77
C ALA A 115 21.25 -6.77 -1.25
N PHE A 116 21.26 -7.93 -0.61
CA PHE A 116 20.06 -8.60 -0.11
C PHE A 116 19.71 -8.16 1.30
N ARG A 117 18.43 -8.06 1.58
CA ARG A 117 17.87 -7.83 2.92
C ARG A 117 16.90 -8.92 3.29
N LEU A 118 17.04 -9.44 4.51
CA LEU A 118 15.98 -10.14 5.23
C LEU A 118 15.35 -9.18 6.22
N SER A 119 14.04 -8.98 6.12
CA SER A 119 13.26 -8.13 7.02
C SER A 119 12.17 -8.95 7.69
N VAL A 120 12.04 -8.85 9.01
CA VAL A 120 11.00 -9.55 9.77
C VAL A 120 10.22 -8.55 10.59
N GLY A 121 8.89 -8.53 10.46
CA GLY A 121 7.98 -7.67 11.19
C GLY A 121 7.24 -6.66 10.35
N ALA A 122 6.52 -5.75 11.02
CA ALA A 122 5.78 -4.65 10.41
C ALA A 122 6.71 -3.44 10.21
N LYS A 123 6.78 -2.92 8.98
CA LYS A 123 7.64 -1.79 8.61
C LYS A 123 6.95 -0.90 7.58
N GLU A 124 6.97 0.41 7.78
CA GLU A 124 6.60 1.38 6.77
C GLU A 124 7.55 1.26 5.58
N ARG A 125 7.01 0.98 4.39
CA ARG A 125 7.76 0.89 3.14
C ARG A 125 7.19 1.89 2.16
N GLY A 126 8.06 2.69 1.57
CA GLY A 126 7.66 3.64 0.53
C GLY A 126 7.23 2.93 -0.75
N GLU A 127 6.61 3.68 -1.63
CA GLU A 127 6.29 3.25 -2.99
C GLU A 127 7.54 2.78 -3.73
N SER A 128 7.43 1.66 -4.45
CA SER A 128 8.59 1.07 -5.12
C SER A 128 9.15 1.92 -6.26
N LEU A 129 8.27 2.58 -7.02
CA LEU A 129 8.61 3.32 -8.23
C LEU A 129 8.04 4.75 -8.27
N LYS A 130 7.06 5.08 -7.43
CA LYS A 130 6.37 6.37 -7.41
C LYS A 130 6.87 7.28 -6.30
N ASN A 131 6.50 8.54 -6.39
CA ASN A 131 6.77 9.54 -5.37
C ASN A 131 5.72 9.43 -4.25
N ALA A 132 6.07 8.80 -3.13
CA ALA A 132 5.16 8.59 -2.00
C ALA A 132 4.59 9.89 -1.37
N ALA A 133 5.22 11.04 -1.61
CA ALA A 133 4.74 12.33 -1.08
C ALA A 133 3.70 13.01 -1.99
N LEU A 134 3.74 12.73 -3.29
CA LEU A 134 2.94 13.45 -4.29
C LEU A 134 2.00 12.55 -5.09
N SER A 135 2.28 11.23 -5.24
CA SER A 135 1.43 10.28 -5.97
C SER A 135 0.13 10.00 -5.22
N SER A 136 -0.91 9.67 -5.96
CA SER A 136 -2.16 9.16 -5.40
C SER A 136 -2.01 7.78 -4.74
N GLY A 137 -0.98 7.02 -5.10
CA GLY A 137 -0.66 5.68 -4.60
C GLY A 137 -0.68 4.61 -5.68
N GLY A 138 0.00 3.49 -5.41
CA GLY A 138 -0.01 2.30 -6.26
C GLY A 138 -1.33 1.55 -6.23
N LEU A 139 -1.64 0.80 -7.31
CA LEU A 139 -2.89 0.03 -7.39
C LEU A 139 -2.80 -1.28 -6.60
N THR A 140 -1.66 -1.98 -6.64
CA THR A 140 -1.48 -3.21 -5.85
C THR A 140 -1.17 -2.89 -4.39
N GLN A 141 -0.21 -2.00 -4.14
CA GLN A 141 0.19 -1.55 -2.82
C GLN A 141 0.47 -0.05 -2.82
N SER A 142 0.17 0.61 -1.71
CA SER A 142 0.44 2.02 -1.48
C SER A 142 0.93 2.26 -0.05
N VAL A 143 1.19 3.51 0.28
CA VAL A 143 1.51 3.96 1.64
C VAL A 143 0.25 4.30 2.46
N ASN A 144 -0.93 3.82 2.03
CA ASN A 144 -2.21 4.19 2.64
C ASN A 144 -2.52 3.37 3.89
N ALA A 145 -2.46 2.04 3.81
CA ALA A 145 -2.82 1.15 4.92
C ALA A 145 -1.70 0.97 5.94
N ARG A 146 -2.08 0.52 7.13
CA ARG A 146 -1.13 0.14 8.20
C ARG A 146 -0.23 -1.01 7.72
N PRO A 147 1.10 -0.97 8.02
CA PRO A 147 2.01 -2.01 7.61
C PRO A 147 1.61 -3.40 8.10
N VAL A 148 1.63 -4.37 7.20
CA VAL A 148 1.39 -5.79 7.52
C VAL A 148 2.68 -6.42 8.03
N PRO A 149 2.69 -7.10 9.20
CA PRO A 149 3.84 -7.86 9.68
C PRO A 149 4.12 -9.03 8.74
N GLN A 150 5.40 -9.18 8.34
CA GLN A 150 5.81 -10.15 7.34
C GLN A 150 7.27 -10.58 7.52
N VAL A 151 7.61 -11.74 6.98
CA VAL A 151 8.99 -12.15 6.67
C VAL A 151 9.20 -11.85 5.19
N ARG A 152 10.22 -11.05 4.88
CA ARG A 152 10.48 -10.52 3.54
C ARG A 152 11.96 -10.63 3.20
N VAL A 153 12.22 -11.22 2.05
CA VAL A 153 13.54 -11.20 1.40
C VAL A 153 13.47 -10.22 0.23
N GLU A 154 14.40 -9.28 0.15
CA GLU A 154 14.35 -8.24 -0.87
C GLU A 154 15.73 -7.79 -1.36
N LEU A 155 15.72 -7.26 -2.57
CA LEU A 155 16.70 -6.30 -3.08
C LEU A 155 16.06 -4.91 -2.93
N PRO A 156 16.36 -4.16 -1.86
CA PRO A 156 15.66 -2.90 -1.57
C PRO A 156 15.94 -1.81 -2.60
N ASP A 157 17.12 -1.87 -3.23
CA ASP A 157 17.55 -0.96 -4.27
C ASP A 157 17.87 -1.71 -5.57
N PHE A 158 17.90 -0.99 -6.70
CA PHE A 158 18.30 -1.58 -7.98
C PHE A 158 19.75 -2.06 -7.93
N TRP A 159 19.92 -3.38 -7.83
CA TRP A 159 21.23 -4.03 -7.87
C TRP A 159 21.65 -4.26 -9.32
N THR A 160 22.78 -3.65 -9.68
CA THR A 160 23.36 -3.78 -11.02
C THR A 160 23.89 -5.21 -11.23
N ILE A 161 23.46 -5.85 -12.31
CA ILE A 161 23.87 -7.21 -12.65
C ILE A 161 25.36 -7.17 -13.10
N PRO A 162 26.24 -7.95 -12.46
CA PRO A 162 27.65 -8.00 -12.84
C PRO A 162 27.83 -8.40 -14.32
N GLY A 163 28.82 -7.81 -14.99
CA GLY A 163 29.09 -8.08 -16.39
C GLY A 163 28.25 -7.32 -17.42
N THR A 164 27.21 -6.58 -16.99
CA THR A 164 26.34 -5.83 -17.90
C THR A 164 26.78 -4.39 -18.17
N HIS A 165 27.96 -4.02 -17.72
CA HIS A 165 28.52 -2.65 -17.86
C HIS A 165 27.56 -1.56 -17.32
N ASN A 166 26.79 -1.85 -16.27
CA ASN A 166 25.77 -1.01 -15.64
C ASN A 166 24.53 -0.72 -16.52
N TRP A 167 24.29 -1.54 -17.55
CA TRP A 167 23.08 -1.40 -18.37
C TRP A 167 21.85 -2.10 -17.79
N LEU A 168 22.05 -3.16 -16.99
CA LEU A 168 20.96 -3.92 -16.41
C LEU A 168 21.04 -3.91 -14.88
N ALA A 169 19.90 -3.62 -14.23
CA ALA A 169 19.77 -3.74 -12.79
C ALA A 169 18.41 -4.29 -12.41
N VAL A 170 18.37 -5.05 -11.31
CA VAL A 170 17.16 -5.69 -10.79
C VAL A 170 16.85 -5.21 -9.39
N LYS A 171 15.57 -5.13 -9.09
CA LYS A 171 14.99 -4.85 -7.77
C LYS A 171 13.81 -5.78 -7.55
N GLY A 172 13.53 -6.20 -6.32
CA GLY A 172 12.36 -7.01 -6.07
C GLY A 172 12.28 -7.53 -4.65
N HIS A 173 11.22 -8.28 -4.38
CA HIS A 173 11.00 -8.89 -3.09
C HIS A 173 10.12 -10.13 -3.17
N LEU A 174 10.16 -10.92 -2.10
CA LEU A 174 9.26 -12.01 -1.78
C LEU A 174 8.93 -11.94 -0.30
N ALA A 175 7.65 -11.96 0.08
CA ALA A 175 7.21 -11.85 1.44
C ALA A 175 6.00 -12.71 1.76
N TYR A 176 5.94 -13.19 3.00
CA TYR A 176 4.78 -13.80 3.62
C TYR A 176 4.52 -13.16 4.97
N GLY A 177 3.25 -12.90 5.28
CA GLY A 177 2.83 -12.22 6.48
C GLY A 177 1.44 -12.62 6.92
N LEU A 178 0.86 -11.83 7.81
CA LEU A 178 -0.51 -12.04 8.27
C LEU A 178 -1.19 -10.71 8.55
N PHE A 179 -2.48 -10.64 8.27
CA PHE A 179 -3.33 -9.50 8.64
C PHE A 179 -3.57 -9.50 10.14
N THR A 180 -3.63 -8.32 10.75
CA THR A 180 -3.73 -8.15 12.21
C THR A 180 -5.02 -7.48 12.65
N ASP A 181 -5.96 -7.26 11.75
CA ASP A 181 -7.18 -6.51 11.94
C ASP A 181 -8.43 -7.36 12.25
N ASN A 182 -8.24 -8.63 12.63
CA ASN A 182 -9.34 -9.56 12.95
C ASN A 182 -10.36 -8.98 13.93
N ARG A 183 -9.87 -8.28 14.97
CA ARG A 183 -10.73 -7.69 15.99
C ARG A 183 -11.56 -6.55 15.39
N TRP A 184 -10.92 -5.67 14.63
CA TRP A 184 -11.59 -4.56 13.97
C TRP A 184 -12.65 -5.05 13.00
N GLN A 185 -12.33 -6.02 12.14
CA GLN A 185 -13.30 -6.60 11.20
C GLN A 185 -14.51 -7.16 11.95
N ARG A 186 -14.30 -7.95 13.01
CA ARG A 186 -15.38 -8.55 13.80
C ARG A 186 -16.23 -7.54 14.57
N GLU A 187 -15.65 -6.43 15.01
CA GLU A 187 -16.37 -5.39 15.78
C GLU A 187 -17.08 -4.37 14.88
N THR A 188 -16.65 -4.22 13.62
CA THR A 188 -17.15 -3.17 12.72
C THR A 188 -18.21 -3.69 11.75
N HIS A 189 -18.12 -4.96 11.28
CA HIS A 189 -19.06 -5.49 10.30
C HIS A 189 -20.49 -5.53 10.85
N PRO A 190 -21.51 -5.24 10.00
CA PRO A 190 -22.92 -5.41 10.37
C PRO A 190 -23.25 -6.87 10.67
N GLU A 191 -24.26 -7.10 11.48
CA GLU A 191 -24.76 -8.46 11.74
C GLU A 191 -25.10 -9.19 10.43
N GLY A 192 -24.58 -10.40 10.27
CA GLY A 192 -24.75 -11.22 9.07
C GLY A 192 -23.92 -10.81 7.85
N ALA A 193 -23.12 -9.74 7.92
CA ALA A 193 -22.23 -9.35 6.84
C ALA A 193 -20.92 -10.17 6.84
N LEU A 194 -20.30 -10.28 5.66
CA LEU A 194 -19.03 -10.97 5.48
C LEU A 194 -17.89 -10.27 6.25
N TYR A 195 -17.09 -11.05 6.95
CA TYR A 195 -15.78 -10.64 7.45
C TYR A 195 -14.79 -11.82 7.43
N SER A 196 -13.50 -11.54 7.45
CA SER A 196 -12.46 -12.55 7.51
C SER A 196 -11.61 -12.44 8.77
N ALA A 197 -11.01 -13.56 9.18
CA ALA A 197 -10.11 -13.62 10.32
C ALA A 197 -8.90 -14.50 10.02
N ASN A 198 -7.77 -14.18 10.65
CA ASN A 198 -6.51 -14.93 10.51
C ASN A 198 -6.01 -15.07 9.07
N ALA A 199 -6.44 -14.19 8.16
CA ALA A 199 -5.99 -14.19 6.77
C ALA A 199 -4.48 -14.00 6.70
N LEU A 200 -3.83 -14.78 5.85
CA LEU A 200 -2.41 -14.69 5.54
C LEU A 200 -2.20 -13.70 4.39
N TYR A 201 -1.01 -13.12 4.38
CA TYR A 201 -0.58 -12.16 3.38
C TYR A 201 0.58 -12.71 2.57
N HIS A 202 0.55 -12.51 1.27
CA HIS A 202 1.67 -12.73 0.37
C HIS A 202 1.94 -11.47 -0.46
N SER A 203 3.21 -11.22 -0.77
CA SER A 203 3.61 -10.15 -1.70
C SER A 203 4.91 -10.52 -2.40
N LYS A 204 4.97 -10.24 -3.68
CA LYS A 204 6.16 -10.39 -4.52
C LYS A 204 6.23 -9.30 -5.56
N ALA A 205 7.45 -8.90 -5.92
CA ALA A 205 7.70 -7.99 -7.04
C ALA A 205 9.04 -8.27 -7.68
N GLY A 206 9.12 -8.05 -8.98
CA GLY A 206 10.35 -8.08 -9.75
C GLY A 206 10.38 -6.97 -10.78
N PHE A 207 11.43 -6.14 -10.75
CA PHE A 207 11.62 -5.02 -11.67
C PHE A 207 12.98 -5.14 -12.33
N LEU A 208 13.02 -4.95 -13.64
CA LEU A 208 14.23 -4.84 -14.44
C LEU A 208 14.39 -3.40 -14.91
N ARG A 209 15.54 -2.78 -14.59
CA ARG A 209 15.93 -1.49 -15.16
C ARG A 209 16.92 -1.72 -16.30
N ILE A 210 16.64 -1.12 -17.45
CA ILE A 210 17.47 -1.10 -18.64
C ILE A 210 17.91 0.35 -18.88
N GLY A 211 19.21 0.59 -18.95
CA GLY A 211 19.79 1.91 -19.20
C GLY A 211 20.99 2.22 -18.32
N ASN A 212 21.91 2.99 -18.85
CA ASN A 212 23.07 3.49 -18.13
C ASN A 212 23.06 5.02 -18.18
N GLU A 213 22.43 5.63 -17.20
CA GLU A 213 22.19 7.09 -17.12
C GLU A 213 23.49 7.92 -17.09
N LYS A 214 24.67 7.29 -16.83
CA LYS A 214 25.96 7.96 -16.95
C LYS A 214 26.42 8.09 -18.40
N LYS A 215 25.96 7.19 -19.30
CA LYS A 215 26.31 7.18 -20.72
C LYS A 215 25.21 7.79 -21.59
N PHE A 216 23.96 7.54 -21.25
CA PHE A 216 22.80 8.04 -21.96
C PHE A 216 21.66 8.34 -20.96
N PRO A 217 21.03 9.52 -21.04
CA PRO A 217 20.12 9.99 -19.99
C PRO A 217 18.81 9.23 -19.86
N LEU A 218 18.50 8.30 -20.75
CA LEU A 218 17.25 7.53 -20.74
C LEU A 218 17.44 6.19 -20.05
N SER A 219 16.52 5.84 -19.16
CA SER A 219 16.37 4.48 -18.62
C SER A 219 14.91 4.03 -18.68
N PHE A 220 14.71 2.73 -18.85
CA PHE A 220 13.41 2.06 -18.80
C PHE A 220 13.37 1.11 -17.61
N ILE A 221 12.24 1.06 -16.91
CA ILE A 221 11.95 0.06 -15.88
C ILE A 221 10.67 -0.66 -16.29
N GLY A 222 10.73 -1.99 -16.30
CA GLY A 222 9.56 -2.85 -16.48
C GLY A 222 9.51 -3.88 -15.36
N GLY A 223 8.31 -4.27 -14.92
CA GLY A 223 8.18 -5.27 -13.88
C GLY A 223 6.76 -5.61 -13.50
N LEU A 224 6.64 -6.55 -12.57
CA LEU A 224 5.40 -7.06 -12.05
C LEU A 224 5.43 -6.99 -10.53
N GLU A 225 4.35 -6.52 -9.93
CA GLU A 225 4.06 -6.60 -8.51
C GLU A 225 2.76 -7.37 -8.31
N MET A 226 2.75 -8.32 -7.36
CA MET A 226 1.57 -9.09 -7.00
C MET A 226 1.46 -9.23 -5.50
N SER A 227 0.22 -9.32 -5.03
CA SER A 227 -0.10 -9.59 -3.64
C SER A 227 -1.31 -10.51 -3.53
N ALA A 228 -1.44 -11.19 -2.39
CA ALA A 228 -2.57 -12.06 -2.13
C ALA A 228 -2.98 -12.05 -0.65
N GLN A 229 -4.30 -12.22 -0.43
CA GLN A 229 -4.88 -12.71 0.83
C GLN A 229 -5.19 -14.19 0.65
N PHE A 230 -4.76 -15.04 1.58
CA PHE A 230 -5.02 -16.47 1.50
C PHE A 230 -5.11 -17.08 2.90
N GLY A 231 -5.63 -18.30 3.00
CA GLY A 231 -5.79 -18.98 4.29
C GLY A 231 -6.71 -18.22 5.27
N GLY A 232 -6.72 -18.64 6.52
CA GLY A 232 -7.57 -18.05 7.55
C GLY A 232 -9.01 -18.57 7.49
N GLU A 233 -9.95 -17.73 7.87
CA GLU A 233 -11.36 -18.07 8.04
C GLU A 233 -12.22 -16.94 7.47
N ALA A 234 -13.34 -17.29 6.84
CA ALA A 234 -14.38 -16.37 6.41
C ALA A 234 -15.70 -16.69 7.11
N TRP A 235 -16.42 -15.64 7.49
CA TRP A 235 -17.69 -15.71 8.21
C TRP A 235 -18.77 -15.01 7.39
N ASN A 236 -19.99 -15.60 7.40
CA ASN A 236 -21.15 -15.07 6.69
C ASN A 236 -20.90 -14.91 5.18
N VAL A 237 -20.27 -15.91 4.60
CA VAL A 237 -20.01 -15.97 3.15
C VAL A 237 -21.32 -16.10 2.40
N GLY A 238 -21.55 -15.29 1.38
CA GLY A 238 -22.73 -15.44 0.52
C GLY A 238 -22.82 -16.83 -0.09
N ARG A 239 -24.04 -17.37 -0.29
CA ARG A 239 -24.22 -18.69 -0.89
C ARG A 239 -23.69 -18.68 -2.32
N ARG A 240 -22.64 -19.48 -2.58
CA ARG A 240 -21.97 -19.56 -3.89
C ARG A 240 -22.20 -20.89 -4.61
N THR A 241 -22.90 -21.83 -4.00
CA THR A 241 -23.16 -23.15 -4.54
C THR A 241 -24.63 -23.53 -4.39
N ASP A 242 -25.12 -24.35 -5.30
CA ASP A 242 -26.46 -24.96 -5.18
C ASP A 242 -26.50 -26.15 -4.19
N ASP A 243 -25.34 -26.49 -3.60
CA ASP A 243 -25.25 -27.53 -2.58
C ASP A 243 -25.92 -27.02 -1.27
N PRO A 244 -27.07 -27.57 -0.86
CA PRO A 244 -27.76 -27.15 0.34
C PRO A 244 -27.03 -27.57 1.63
N THR A 245 -26.03 -28.42 1.56
CA THR A 245 -25.24 -28.89 2.72
C THR A 245 -24.06 -27.99 3.01
N PHE A 246 -23.75 -27.02 2.10
CA PHE A 246 -22.67 -26.10 2.33
C PHE A 246 -22.98 -25.09 3.43
N ASP A 247 -22.15 -25.10 4.48
CA ASP A 247 -22.25 -24.15 5.58
C ASP A 247 -21.50 -22.84 5.23
N ASN A 248 -22.24 -21.84 4.78
CA ASN A 248 -21.74 -20.50 4.48
C ASN A 248 -21.60 -19.59 5.70
N SER A 249 -22.02 -20.03 6.89
CA SER A 249 -21.84 -19.25 8.10
C SER A 249 -20.35 -19.14 8.51
N HIS A 250 -19.58 -20.19 8.23
CA HIS A 250 -18.15 -20.26 8.57
C HIS A 250 -17.37 -21.15 7.61
N VAL A 251 -16.38 -20.60 6.92
CA VAL A 251 -15.54 -21.31 5.97
C VAL A 251 -14.07 -21.23 6.42
N ASN A 252 -13.42 -22.39 6.56
CA ASN A 252 -11.98 -22.48 6.77
C ASN A 252 -11.26 -22.55 5.42
N MET A 253 -10.33 -21.65 5.19
CA MET A 253 -9.53 -21.61 3.96
C MET A 253 -8.17 -22.29 4.15
N GLY A 254 -7.59 -22.76 3.06
CA GLY A 254 -6.35 -23.53 3.09
C GLY A 254 -5.16 -22.72 3.65
N HIS A 255 -4.39 -23.36 4.54
CA HIS A 255 -3.17 -22.78 5.14
C HIS A 255 -1.99 -23.76 5.12
N GLY A 256 -2.08 -24.82 4.29
CA GLY A 256 -1.02 -25.80 4.08
C GLY A 256 0.05 -25.32 3.10
N PHE A 257 1.12 -26.11 2.94
CA PHE A 257 2.21 -25.79 2.01
C PHE A 257 1.70 -25.52 0.57
N LYS A 258 0.66 -26.23 0.15
CA LYS A 258 0.04 -26.05 -1.17
C LYS A 258 -0.55 -24.64 -1.31
N SER A 259 -1.23 -24.13 -0.28
CA SER A 259 -1.80 -22.77 -0.29
C SER A 259 -0.71 -21.69 -0.33
N PHE A 260 0.41 -21.86 0.38
CA PHE A 260 1.58 -20.98 0.24
C PHE A 260 2.16 -20.99 -1.18
N TRP A 261 2.19 -22.16 -1.82
CA TRP A 261 2.65 -22.28 -3.20
C TRP A 261 1.69 -21.61 -4.19
N HIS A 262 0.36 -21.76 -4.00
CA HIS A 262 -0.65 -21.11 -4.83
C HIS A 262 -0.65 -19.57 -4.64
N ALA A 263 -0.36 -19.08 -3.45
CA ALA A 263 -0.15 -17.63 -3.26
C ALA A 263 1.10 -17.13 -4.01
N PHE A 264 2.14 -17.97 -4.13
CA PHE A 264 3.36 -17.61 -4.88
C PHE A 264 3.18 -17.75 -6.40
N ILE A 265 2.64 -18.87 -6.87
CA ILE A 265 2.27 -19.06 -8.28
C ILE A 265 0.76 -19.21 -8.31
N PRO A 266 0.04 -18.18 -8.82
CA PRO A 266 -1.41 -18.21 -8.89
C PRO A 266 -1.92 -19.52 -9.47
N GLY A 267 -2.84 -20.17 -8.78
CA GLY A 267 -3.37 -21.48 -9.17
C GLY A 267 -4.27 -22.06 -8.07
N GLY A 268 -4.77 -23.27 -8.29
CA GLY A 268 -5.74 -23.89 -7.39
C GLY A 268 -7.15 -23.34 -7.64
N SER A 269 -8.00 -23.47 -6.65
CA SER A 269 -9.33 -22.86 -6.57
C SER A 269 -9.71 -22.76 -5.09
N ASP A 270 -10.50 -21.78 -4.73
CA ASP A 270 -11.16 -21.76 -3.44
C ASP A 270 -12.19 -22.88 -3.35
N ALA A 271 -12.45 -23.32 -2.11
CA ALA A 271 -13.55 -24.24 -1.87
C ALA A 271 -14.83 -23.62 -2.47
N PHE A 272 -15.49 -24.36 -3.39
CA PHE A 272 -16.80 -23.98 -3.97
C PHE A 272 -16.82 -22.96 -5.11
N ASP A 273 -15.72 -22.75 -5.83
CA ASP A 273 -15.69 -21.91 -7.03
C ASP A 273 -16.47 -22.47 -8.25
N GLY A 274 -17.22 -23.55 -8.08
CA GLY A 274 -18.12 -24.08 -9.11
C GLY A 274 -17.40 -24.46 -10.41
N ALA A 275 -17.97 -24.11 -11.57
CA ALA A 275 -17.44 -24.45 -12.89
C ALA A 275 -16.33 -23.49 -13.37
N TYR A 276 -16.08 -22.42 -12.66
CA TYR A 276 -15.08 -21.42 -13.04
C TYR A 276 -13.76 -21.69 -12.31
N LEU A 277 -12.68 -21.79 -13.10
CA LEU A 277 -11.32 -21.88 -12.56
C LEU A 277 -10.92 -20.49 -12.07
N ASN A 278 -10.95 -20.31 -10.76
CA ASN A 278 -10.38 -19.15 -10.10
C ASN A 278 -9.14 -19.55 -9.30
N ASN A 279 -8.28 -18.60 -8.97
CA ASN A 279 -7.11 -18.86 -8.14
C ASN A 279 -7.52 -19.00 -6.66
N GLU A 280 -6.77 -19.82 -5.90
CA GLU A 280 -6.92 -19.92 -4.45
C GLU A 280 -6.54 -18.57 -3.81
N GLY A 281 -7.46 -17.99 -3.02
CA GLY A 281 -7.31 -16.72 -2.35
C GLY A 281 -7.57 -15.49 -3.23
N ASN A 282 -7.58 -14.33 -2.62
CA ASN A 282 -7.71 -13.05 -3.31
C ASN A 282 -6.35 -12.64 -3.88
N GLN A 283 -6.15 -12.80 -5.18
CA GLN A 283 -4.89 -12.50 -5.86
C GLN A 283 -5.04 -11.28 -6.76
N LEU A 284 -4.14 -10.33 -6.62
CA LEU A 284 -4.15 -9.11 -7.42
C LEU A 284 -2.72 -8.65 -7.72
N GLY A 285 -2.58 -7.82 -8.74
CA GLY A 285 -1.26 -7.33 -9.13
C GLY A 285 -1.30 -6.20 -10.14
N SER A 286 -0.12 -5.72 -10.48
CA SER A 286 0.06 -4.68 -11.48
C SER A 286 1.32 -4.91 -12.31
N TRP A 287 1.20 -4.74 -13.61
CA TRP A 287 2.33 -4.51 -14.48
C TRP A 287 2.76 -3.06 -14.40
N HIS A 288 4.05 -2.84 -14.24
CA HIS A 288 4.66 -1.51 -14.12
C HIS A 288 5.57 -1.22 -15.30
N PHE A 289 5.44 -0.03 -15.85
CA PHE A 289 6.30 0.51 -16.91
C PHE A 289 6.70 1.93 -16.54
N GLN A 290 7.99 2.24 -16.65
CA GLN A 290 8.49 3.56 -16.34
C GLN A 290 9.63 3.95 -17.30
N LEU A 291 9.55 5.16 -17.83
CA LEU A 291 10.60 5.82 -18.57
C LEU A 291 11.15 6.98 -17.75
N ASN A 292 12.46 7.05 -17.59
CA ASN A 292 13.12 8.14 -16.90
C ASN A 292 14.07 8.83 -17.86
N TRP A 293 13.98 10.14 -17.95
CA TRP A 293 14.95 10.99 -18.61
C TRP A 293 15.66 11.84 -17.56
N LYS A 294 16.96 11.67 -17.44
CA LYS A 294 17.81 12.41 -16.51
C LYS A 294 18.54 13.53 -17.24
N GLY A 295 17.96 14.74 -17.20
CA GLY A 295 18.63 15.95 -17.66
C GLY A 295 19.77 16.38 -16.74
N LYS A 296 20.44 17.48 -17.08
CA LYS A 296 21.54 18.01 -16.27
C LYS A 296 21.06 18.47 -14.90
N ASP A 297 20.00 19.30 -14.88
CA ASP A 297 19.45 19.91 -13.68
C ASP A 297 17.95 19.64 -13.50
N TRP A 298 17.38 18.74 -14.28
CA TRP A 298 15.98 18.36 -14.27
C TRP A 298 15.80 16.88 -14.61
N ASN A 299 14.72 16.29 -14.15
CA ASN A 299 14.38 14.90 -14.48
C ASN A 299 12.91 14.84 -14.93
N LEU A 300 12.63 13.97 -15.88
CA LEU A 300 11.28 13.65 -16.31
C LEU A 300 11.07 12.14 -16.15
N LYS A 301 9.97 11.76 -15.53
CA LYS A 301 9.53 10.39 -15.33
C LYS A 301 8.12 10.26 -15.89
N GLY A 302 7.94 9.33 -16.83
CA GLY A 302 6.61 8.86 -17.25
C GLY A 302 6.42 7.44 -16.80
N TYR A 303 5.25 7.08 -16.28
CA TYR A 303 4.97 5.73 -15.80
C TYR A 303 3.54 5.30 -16.06
N ALA A 304 3.35 3.98 -16.11
CA ALA A 304 2.05 3.35 -16.20
C ALA A 304 2.00 2.11 -15.30
N GLU A 305 0.86 1.89 -14.70
CA GLU A 305 0.55 0.74 -13.86
C GLU A 305 -0.77 0.14 -14.36
N HIS A 306 -0.69 -1.08 -14.91
CA HIS A 306 -1.85 -1.83 -15.39
C HIS A 306 -2.23 -2.86 -14.33
N PHE A 307 -3.41 -2.68 -13.73
CA PHE A 307 -3.92 -3.49 -12.64
C PHE A 307 -4.71 -4.69 -13.15
N PHE A 308 -4.62 -5.80 -12.42
CA PHE A 308 -5.42 -7.01 -12.63
C PHE A 308 -5.77 -7.67 -11.30
N GLU A 309 -6.88 -8.37 -11.28
CA GLU A 309 -7.25 -9.31 -10.23
C GLU A 309 -7.39 -10.71 -10.81
N ASP A 310 -7.04 -11.71 -10.01
CA ASP A 310 -7.04 -13.12 -10.37
C ASP A 310 -6.24 -13.40 -11.66
N HIS A 311 -6.75 -14.30 -12.51
CA HIS A 311 -6.09 -14.70 -13.75
C HIS A 311 -6.44 -13.81 -14.94
N SER A 312 -7.58 -13.14 -14.90
CA SER A 312 -8.27 -12.59 -16.07
C SER A 312 -7.52 -11.51 -16.83
N GLN A 313 -6.76 -10.64 -16.16
CA GLN A 313 -6.02 -9.54 -16.79
C GLN A 313 -4.50 -9.68 -16.73
N MET A 314 -4.00 -10.74 -16.07
CA MET A 314 -2.57 -10.91 -15.84
C MET A 314 -1.77 -10.98 -17.14
N PHE A 315 -2.32 -11.56 -18.20
CA PHE A 315 -1.66 -11.75 -19.48
C PHE A 315 -2.05 -10.73 -20.56
N LEU A 316 -2.74 -9.64 -20.18
CA LEU A 316 -3.10 -8.54 -21.07
C LEU A 316 -4.04 -8.94 -22.21
N GLU A 317 -4.84 -9.99 -22.05
CA GLU A 317 -5.69 -10.57 -23.06
C GLU A 317 -6.91 -9.69 -23.39
N TYR A 318 -7.39 -8.91 -22.41
CA TYR A 318 -8.64 -8.16 -22.51
C TYR A 318 -8.45 -6.66 -22.72
N GLY A 319 -7.24 -6.25 -23.03
CA GLY A 319 -6.88 -4.87 -23.32
C GLY A 319 -6.48 -4.05 -22.08
N TRP A 320 -5.92 -2.89 -22.34
CA TRP A 320 -5.31 -2.00 -21.34
C TRP A 320 -6.25 -0.85 -20.96
N LYS A 321 -7.49 -1.16 -20.64
CA LYS A 321 -8.50 -0.13 -20.40
C LYS A 321 -8.39 0.49 -19.01
N ASP A 322 -8.13 -0.34 -17.99
CA ASP A 322 -7.97 0.09 -16.61
C ASP A 322 -6.50 0.19 -16.24
N MET A 323 -6.08 1.40 -15.90
CA MET A 323 -4.70 1.70 -15.55
C MET A 323 -4.55 3.03 -14.81
N LEU A 324 -3.43 3.16 -14.13
CA LEU A 324 -2.91 4.42 -13.66
C LEU A 324 -1.71 4.80 -14.54
N TRP A 325 -1.70 5.99 -15.10
CA TRP A 325 -0.51 6.54 -15.72
C TRP A 325 -0.20 7.92 -15.16
N GLY A 326 1.07 8.28 -15.14
CA GLY A 326 1.53 9.52 -14.56
C GLY A 326 2.77 10.08 -15.21
N VAL A 327 2.95 11.36 -14.99
CA VAL A 327 4.16 12.12 -15.37
C VAL A 327 4.62 12.92 -14.17
N GLU A 328 5.90 12.80 -13.84
CA GLU A 328 6.57 13.55 -12.77
C GLU A 328 7.76 14.31 -13.36
N ALA A 329 7.81 15.61 -13.12
CA ALA A 329 8.93 16.48 -13.50
C ALA A 329 9.60 17.06 -12.25
N THR A 330 10.89 16.74 -12.07
CA THR A 330 11.75 17.46 -11.12
C THR A 330 12.42 18.59 -11.85
N LEU A 331 12.21 19.80 -11.35
CA LEU A 331 12.66 21.04 -12.01
C LEU A 331 14.07 21.45 -11.56
N PRO A 332 14.79 22.26 -12.33
CA PRO A 332 16.00 22.89 -11.89
C PRO A 332 15.79 23.63 -10.57
N LYS A 333 16.84 23.67 -9.73
CA LYS A 333 16.76 24.31 -8.42
C LYS A 333 16.23 25.73 -8.52
N ASN A 334 15.11 25.98 -7.89
CA ASN A 334 14.49 27.30 -7.75
C ASN A 334 13.77 27.38 -6.39
N PRO A 335 13.42 28.60 -5.89
CA PRO A 335 12.87 28.76 -4.55
C PRO A 335 11.40 28.34 -4.42
N PHE A 336 10.70 28.02 -5.52
CA PHE A 336 9.26 27.82 -5.46
C PHE A 336 8.84 26.39 -5.71
N VAL A 337 9.16 25.83 -6.87
CA VAL A 337 8.66 24.53 -7.31
C VAL A 337 9.80 23.55 -7.56
N SER A 338 9.85 22.47 -6.78
CA SER A 338 10.86 21.41 -6.96
C SER A 338 10.36 20.28 -7.84
N THR A 339 9.10 19.86 -7.65
CA THR A 339 8.53 18.72 -8.35
C THR A 339 7.06 18.99 -8.66
N VAL A 340 6.66 18.60 -9.86
CA VAL A 340 5.26 18.59 -10.32
C VAL A 340 4.92 17.18 -10.77
N LEU A 341 3.73 16.71 -10.40
CA LEU A 341 3.22 15.41 -10.73
C LEU A 341 1.79 15.51 -11.24
N TYR A 342 1.47 14.75 -12.27
CA TYR A 342 0.10 14.51 -12.72
C TYR A 342 -0.12 13.02 -12.91
N GLU A 343 -1.26 12.51 -12.44
CA GLU A 343 -1.71 11.15 -12.64
C GLU A 343 -3.15 11.11 -13.16
N HIS A 344 -3.43 10.12 -13.99
CA HIS A 344 -4.76 9.73 -14.41
C HIS A 344 -4.99 8.26 -14.05
N LEU A 345 -6.06 8.00 -13.31
CA LEU A 345 -6.49 6.67 -12.93
C LEU A 345 -7.86 6.36 -13.56
N ARG A 346 -7.97 5.16 -14.12
CA ARG A 346 -9.23 4.60 -14.58
C ARG A 346 -9.36 3.15 -14.12
N THR A 347 -10.52 2.80 -13.54
CA THR A 347 -10.89 1.45 -13.09
C THR A 347 -12.35 1.14 -13.45
N THR A 348 -12.87 1.68 -14.57
CA THR A 348 -14.29 1.61 -14.89
C THR A 348 -14.71 0.35 -15.63
N ASP A 349 -13.76 -0.35 -16.27
CA ASP A 349 -14.04 -1.54 -17.07
C ASP A 349 -14.07 -2.82 -16.24
N GLN A 350 -13.06 -3.03 -15.37
CA GLN A 350 -12.92 -4.18 -14.49
C GLN A 350 -13.21 -5.50 -15.22
N THR A 351 -12.54 -5.69 -16.36
CA THR A 351 -12.77 -6.85 -17.22
C THR A 351 -12.27 -8.11 -16.53
N GLY A 352 -13.15 -9.05 -16.25
CA GLY A 352 -12.87 -10.36 -15.70
C GLY A 352 -12.66 -11.44 -16.77
N GLY A 353 -12.73 -12.69 -16.34
CA GLY A 353 -12.60 -13.85 -17.21
C GLY A 353 -13.63 -13.88 -18.34
N LEU A 354 -13.30 -14.59 -19.42
CA LEU A 354 -14.18 -14.77 -20.57
C LEU A 354 -15.15 -15.95 -20.30
N TYR A 355 -16.44 -15.67 -20.22
CA TYR A 355 -17.47 -16.71 -20.05
C TYR A 355 -17.92 -17.33 -21.36
N HIS A 356 -17.96 -16.55 -22.43
CA HIS A 356 -18.33 -17.00 -23.78
C HIS A 356 -17.55 -16.20 -24.81
N ASP A 357 -16.80 -16.89 -25.65
CA ASP A 357 -16.13 -16.30 -26.80
C ASP A 357 -17.11 -16.21 -27.99
N ALA A 358 -17.10 -15.12 -28.71
CA ALA A 358 -17.98 -14.94 -29.85
C ALA A 358 -17.75 -16.02 -30.91
N THR A 359 -18.83 -16.68 -31.32
CA THR A 359 -18.82 -17.68 -32.38
C THR A 359 -19.71 -17.21 -33.56
N PRO A 360 -19.62 -17.85 -34.75
CA PRO A 360 -20.56 -17.53 -35.86
C PRO A 360 -22.03 -17.75 -35.48
N GLU A 361 -22.33 -18.70 -34.59
CA GLU A 361 -23.67 -19.04 -34.14
C GLU A 361 -24.18 -18.10 -33.06
N LEU A 362 -23.29 -17.61 -32.19
CA LEU A 362 -23.59 -16.63 -31.16
C LEU A 362 -22.49 -15.54 -31.15
N GLY A 363 -22.76 -14.49 -31.95
CA GLY A 363 -21.79 -13.41 -32.16
C GLY A 363 -21.62 -12.44 -31.00
N ILE A 364 -22.05 -12.82 -29.80
CA ILE A 364 -21.92 -11.99 -28.58
C ILE A 364 -20.82 -12.56 -27.70
N GLN A 365 -19.81 -11.78 -27.46
CA GLN A 365 -18.79 -12.08 -26.46
C GLN A 365 -19.27 -11.68 -25.07
N ILE A 366 -19.26 -12.60 -24.11
CA ILE A 366 -19.65 -12.34 -22.73
C ILE A 366 -18.40 -12.45 -21.85
N SER A 367 -17.95 -11.33 -21.32
CA SER A 367 -16.86 -11.25 -20.36
C SER A 367 -17.41 -11.16 -18.94
N GLY A 368 -16.77 -11.80 -18.01
CA GLY A 368 -17.00 -11.59 -16.59
C GLY A 368 -16.63 -10.16 -16.21
N LEU A 369 -17.14 -9.73 -15.07
CA LEU A 369 -16.84 -8.45 -14.47
C LEU A 369 -16.12 -8.72 -13.16
N ASP A 370 -14.87 -8.26 -13.04
CA ASP A 370 -14.17 -8.22 -11.78
C ASP A 370 -14.81 -7.16 -10.86
N ASN A 371 -14.47 -7.23 -9.59
CA ASN A 371 -14.94 -6.28 -8.60
C ASN A 371 -13.74 -5.82 -7.77
N TYR A 372 -12.90 -4.99 -8.37
CA TYR A 372 -11.59 -4.60 -7.85
C TYR A 372 -11.59 -4.29 -6.35
N TYR A 373 -10.64 -4.90 -5.64
CA TYR A 373 -10.46 -4.85 -4.19
C TYR A 373 -11.55 -5.54 -3.37
N ASN A 374 -12.54 -6.16 -3.99
CA ASN A 374 -13.54 -6.96 -3.30
C ASN A 374 -13.32 -8.45 -3.57
N HIS A 375 -13.52 -9.27 -2.55
CA HIS A 375 -13.44 -10.72 -2.69
C HIS A 375 -14.49 -11.39 -1.81
N SER A 376 -15.06 -12.48 -2.30
CA SER A 376 -16.18 -13.17 -1.67
C SER A 376 -15.88 -13.87 -0.35
N PHE A 377 -14.60 -14.13 -0.04
CA PHE A 377 -14.17 -14.72 1.24
C PHE A 377 -13.42 -13.71 2.13
N TYR A 378 -12.65 -12.79 1.56
CA TYR A 378 -11.82 -11.85 2.31
C TYR A 378 -12.45 -10.47 2.49
N GLY A 379 -13.60 -10.25 1.85
CA GLY A 379 -14.30 -8.97 1.88
C GLY A 379 -13.59 -7.92 1.04
N ALA A 380 -12.51 -7.38 1.53
CA ALA A 380 -11.85 -6.24 0.92
C ALA A 380 -10.31 -6.31 0.97
N TRP A 381 -9.63 -5.75 -0.04
CA TRP A 381 -8.18 -5.53 -0.05
C TRP A 381 -7.82 -4.33 0.83
N GLN A 382 -7.89 -4.53 2.15
CA GLN A 382 -7.73 -3.51 3.17
C GLN A 382 -6.95 -4.02 4.38
N HIS A 383 -6.44 -3.12 5.23
CA HIS A 383 -5.90 -3.43 6.54
C HIS A 383 -6.31 -2.33 7.52
N TRP A 384 -7.04 -2.69 8.59
CA TRP A 384 -7.64 -1.76 9.56
C TRP A 384 -8.57 -0.72 8.93
N GLY A 385 -9.34 -1.12 7.92
CA GLY A 385 -10.29 -0.29 7.21
C GLY A 385 -9.73 0.60 6.10
N GLN A 386 -8.42 0.64 5.93
CA GLN A 386 -7.75 1.43 4.90
C GLN A 386 -7.36 0.56 3.71
N ALA A 387 -7.59 1.05 2.49
CA ALA A 387 -7.17 0.38 1.25
C ALA A 387 -5.67 0.08 1.28
N MET A 388 -5.29 -1.15 0.95
CA MET A 388 -3.89 -1.56 0.78
C MET A 388 -3.29 -0.96 -0.50
N GLY A 389 -4.11 -0.79 -1.54
CA GLY A 389 -3.75 -0.12 -2.78
C GLY A 389 -4.15 1.36 -2.80
N ASN A 390 -4.55 1.86 -3.97
CA ASN A 390 -4.82 3.27 -4.20
C ASN A 390 -6.05 3.76 -3.40
N PRO A 391 -5.90 4.77 -2.54
CA PRO A 391 -6.99 5.25 -1.68
C PRO A 391 -8.12 5.95 -2.44
N LEU A 392 -7.93 6.35 -3.72
CA LEU A 392 -8.99 6.93 -4.54
C LEU A 392 -10.09 5.92 -4.85
N LEU A 393 -9.81 4.60 -4.76
CA LEU A 393 -10.81 3.56 -4.58
C LEU A 393 -11.20 3.61 -3.10
N LEU A 394 -12.34 4.22 -2.79
CA LEU A 394 -12.70 4.65 -1.45
C LEU A 394 -12.68 3.52 -0.44
N SER A 395 -11.83 3.65 0.59
CA SER A 395 -11.59 2.65 1.64
C SER A 395 -12.86 2.28 2.43
N PRO A 396 -13.00 1.02 2.89
CA PRO A 396 -14.15 0.57 3.69
C PRO A 396 -14.43 1.38 4.95
N VAL A 397 -13.43 2.04 5.52
CA VAL A 397 -13.60 2.90 6.71
C VAL A 397 -14.58 4.07 6.48
N TYR A 398 -14.88 4.42 5.23
CA TYR A 398 -15.90 5.41 4.87
C TYR A 398 -17.33 4.82 4.74
N ASN A 399 -17.50 3.52 4.92
CA ASN A 399 -18.83 2.91 4.85
C ASN A 399 -19.58 3.13 6.16
N GLU A 400 -20.60 3.99 6.15
CA GLU A 400 -21.43 4.32 7.33
C GLU A 400 -22.07 3.09 7.98
N ASN A 401 -22.42 2.07 7.19
CA ASN A 401 -23.01 0.84 7.68
C ASN A 401 -21.98 -0.19 8.17
N GLY A 402 -20.67 0.12 8.16
CA GLY A 402 -19.61 -0.78 8.63
C GLY A 402 -19.29 -1.96 7.71
N GLU A 403 -19.89 -2.07 6.52
CA GLU A 403 -19.53 -3.12 5.56
C GLU A 403 -18.07 -3.04 5.14
N ILE A 404 -17.37 -4.17 5.18
CA ILE A 404 -15.96 -4.27 4.77
C ILE A 404 -15.91 -4.54 3.27
N LYS A 405 -16.20 -3.50 2.48
CA LYS A 405 -16.35 -3.59 1.03
C LYS A 405 -16.00 -2.26 0.35
N PHE A 406 -15.42 -2.33 -0.85
CA PHE A 406 -15.23 -1.16 -1.70
C PHE A 406 -16.51 -0.91 -2.52
N LYS A 407 -17.25 0.14 -2.18
CA LYS A 407 -18.50 0.53 -2.87
C LYS A 407 -18.24 1.44 -4.07
N HIS A 408 -17.06 2.05 -4.14
CA HIS A 408 -16.68 3.04 -5.15
C HIS A 408 -15.34 2.67 -5.81
N ASN A 409 -15.32 1.50 -6.48
CA ASN A 409 -14.11 0.97 -7.12
C ASN A 409 -14.09 1.15 -8.65
N ARG A 410 -15.23 1.58 -9.27
CA ARG A 410 -15.30 1.96 -10.69
C ARG A 410 -15.18 3.46 -10.81
N ILE A 411 -13.95 3.95 -10.96
CA ILE A 411 -13.65 5.38 -10.93
C ILE A 411 -12.87 5.83 -12.18
N THR A 412 -12.94 7.12 -12.42
CA THR A 412 -11.98 7.88 -13.22
C THR A 412 -11.51 9.03 -12.37
N ALA A 413 -10.20 9.19 -12.25
CA ALA A 413 -9.62 10.24 -11.42
C ALA A 413 -8.47 10.97 -12.11
N HIS A 414 -8.34 12.25 -11.80
CA HIS A 414 -7.21 13.10 -12.13
C HIS A 414 -6.57 13.55 -10.81
N HIS A 415 -5.27 13.37 -10.69
CA HIS A 415 -4.53 13.75 -9.50
C HIS A 415 -3.34 14.63 -9.84
N PHE A 416 -3.15 15.69 -9.07
CA PHE A 416 -2.05 16.65 -9.19
C PHE A 416 -1.30 16.73 -7.87
N GLY A 417 0.01 16.64 -7.95
CA GLY A 417 0.93 16.84 -6.83
C GLY A 417 1.96 17.90 -7.17
N LEU A 418 2.24 18.77 -6.23
CA LEU A 418 3.27 19.79 -6.37
C LEU A 418 4.02 19.93 -5.05
N SER A 419 5.35 20.09 -5.09
CA SER A 419 6.17 20.36 -3.93
C SER A 419 7.23 21.42 -4.21
N GLY A 420 7.67 22.08 -3.16
CA GLY A 420 8.73 23.07 -3.21
C GLY A 420 9.43 23.26 -1.87
N GLN A 421 10.57 23.92 -1.92
CA GLN A 421 11.38 24.27 -0.74
C GLN A 421 11.86 25.73 -0.84
N PRO A 422 10.96 26.69 -0.52
CA PRO A 422 11.30 28.12 -0.64
C PRO A 422 12.43 28.57 0.27
N LEU A 423 12.60 27.91 1.42
CA LEU A 423 13.71 28.11 2.35
C LEU A 423 14.30 26.75 2.74
N PRO A 424 15.57 26.68 3.15
CA PRO A 424 16.18 25.43 3.62
C PRO A 424 15.42 24.78 4.80
N GLU A 425 14.74 25.59 5.60
CA GLU A 425 13.96 25.16 6.77
C GLU A 425 12.48 24.92 6.47
N LEU A 426 11.98 25.38 5.31
CA LEU A 426 10.57 25.34 4.96
C LEU A 426 10.37 24.58 3.65
N SER A 427 9.63 23.49 3.70
CA SER A 427 9.12 22.78 2.53
C SER A 427 7.60 22.79 2.52
N TYR A 428 7.01 22.60 1.35
CA TYR A 428 5.56 22.50 1.22
C TYR A 428 5.19 21.48 0.15
N ARG A 429 3.95 20.99 0.22
CA ARG A 429 3.30 20.20 -0.83
C ARG A 429 1.83 20.55 -0.97
N LEU A 430 1.33 20.44 -2.20
CA LEU A 430 -0.06 20.62 -2.56
C LEU A 430 -0.52 19.33 -3.25
N LEU A 431 -1.70 18.83 -2.88
CA LEU A 431 -2.35 17.70 -3.53
C LEU A 431 -3.76 18.13 -3.95
N PHE A 432 -4.15 17.74 -5.16
CA PHE A 432 -5.52 17.91 -5.65
C PHE A 432 -5.94 16.67 -6.43
N SER A 433 -7.16 16.18 -6.18
CA SER A 433 -7.74 15.10 -6.96
C SER A 433 -9.19 15.41 -7.32
N HIS A 434 -9.54 15.13 -8.57
CA HIS A 434 -10.92 15.09 -9.06
C HIS A 434 -11.28 13.63 -9.34
N VAL A 435 -12.33 13.13 -8.71
CA VAL A 435 -12.77 11.74 -8.82
C VAL A 435 -14.21 11.71 -9.32
N ARG A 436 -14.47 10.86 -10.32
CA ARG A 436 -15.80 10.49 -10.80
C ARG A 436 -16.01 9.00 -10.53
N SER A 437 -17.03 8.64 -9.75
CA SER A 437 -17.38 7.25 -9.40
C SER A 437 -18.67 6.80 -10.05
N LEU A 438 -18.65 5.58 -10.57
CA LEU A 438 -19.83 4.85 -11.06
C LEU A 438 -20.39 3.87 -10.02
N GLY A 439 -19.85 3.85 -8.80
CA GLY A 439 -20.11 2.84 -7.78
C GLY A 439 -19.26 1.59 -8.02
N SER A 440 -19.80 0.42 -7.71
CA SER A 440 -19.27 -0.89 -8.11
C SER A 440 -20.24 -1.55 -9.10
N TYR A 441 -19.90 -2.74 -9.62
CA TYR A 441 -20.87 -3.51 -10.41
C TYR A 441 -22.01 -4.08 -9.57
N GLU A 442 -21.74 -4.40 -8.30
CA GLU A 442 -22.78 -4.91 -7.39
C GLU A 442 -23.69 -3.79 -6.87
N VAL A 443 -23.13 -2.59 -6.66
CA VAL A 443 -23.86 -1.41 -6.16
C VAL A 443 -23.56 -0.23 -7.10
N PRO A 444 -24.16 -0.22 -8.31
CA PRO A 444 -23.93 0.85 -9.27
C PRO A 444 -24.63 2.13 -8.83
N ASN A 445 -23.96 3.25 -9.03
CA ASN A 445 -24.57 4.55 -8.82
C ASN A 445 -25.59 4.85 -9.94
N ILE A 446 -26.83 5.26 -9.60
CA ILE A 446 -27.86 5.67 -10.57
C ILE A 446 -27.33 6.83 -11.44
N LYS A 447 -26.61 7.75 -10.84
CA LYS A 447 -25.89 8.85 -11.50
C LYS A 447 -24.46 8.85 -11.01
N PRO A 448 -23.48 9.19 -11.86
CA PRO A 448 -22.10 9.33 -11.41
C PRO A 448 -21.99 10.28 -10.23
N GLN A 449 -21.23 9.88 -9.22
CA GLN A 449 -20.87 10.72 -8.09
C GLN A 449 -19.50 11.34 -8.32
N PHE A 450 -19.29 12.51 -7.76
CA PHE A 450 -18.05 13.27 -7.94
C PHE A 450 -17.48 13.69 -6.58
N ALA A 451 -16.15 13.78 -6.52
CA ALA A 451 -15.46 14.41 -5.42
C ALA A 451 -14.25 15.22 -5.91
N ASN A 452 -14.00 16.32 -5.21
CA ASN A 452 -12.76 17.08 -5.30
C ASN A 452 -12.07 17.03 -3.94
N TYR A 453 -10.81 16.63 -3.90
CA TYR A 453 -10.02 16.53 -2.69
C TYR A 453 -8.82 17.46 -2.81
N PHE A 454 -8.64 18.32 -1.83
CA PHE A 454 -7.53 19.27 -1.79
C PHE A 454 -6.78 19.17 -0.47
N MET A 455 -5.46 19.35 -0.52
CA MET A 455 -4.60 19.54 0.65
C MET A 455 -3.45 20.48 0.33
N ALA A 456 -3.15 21.39 1.25
CA ALA A 456 -1.90 22.13 1.33
C ALA A 456 -1.23 21.82 2.66
N GLN A 457 0.05 21.45 2.62
CA GLN A 457 0.87 21.17 3.80
C GLN A 457 2.17 21.96 3.74
N ALA A 458 2.60 22.49 4.87
CA ALA A 458 3.89 23.12 5.07
C ALA A 458 4.63 22.47 6.25
N ASP A 459 5.91 22.18 6.07
CA ASP A 459 6.79 21.56 7.05
C ASP A 459 7.94 22.53 7.35
N TYR A 460 8.10 22.88 8.63
CA TYR A 460 9.10 23.85 9.10
C TYR A 460 10.02 23.20 10.13
N ALA A 461 11.33 23.19 9.86
CA ALA A 461 12.37 22.66 10.72
C ALA A 461 13.38 23.76 11.08
N PRO A 462 13.17 24.53 12.17
CA PRO A 462 14.01 25.66 12.54
C PRO A 462 15.44 25.22 12.91
N ARG A 463 16.45 25.89 12.38
CA ARG A 463 17.88 25.58 12.61
C ARG A 463 18.29 25.71 14.07
N HIS A 464 17.69 26.63 14.81
CA HIS A 464 18.05 26.90 16.22
C HIS A 464 17.51 25.84 17.19
N PHE A 465 16.51 25.06 16.77
CA PHE A 465 15.92 24.00 17.59
C PHE A 465 16.23 22.63 17.01
N HIS A 466 17.46 22.16 17.19
CA HIS A 466 17.95 20.91 16.65
C HIS A 466 16.94 19.75 16.82
N GLY A 467 16.55 19.12 15.72
CA GLY A 467 15.64 18.00 15.68
C GLY A 467 14.16 18.34 15.96
N LEU A 468 13.78 19.60 16.14
CA LEU A 468 12.39 20.02 16.24
C LEU A 468 11.83 20.33 14.86
N SER A 469 10.62 19.87 14.56
CA SER A 469 9.91 20.22 13.34
C SER A 469 8.41 20.38 13.60
N PHE A 470 7.78 21.25 12.82
CA PHE A 470 6.36 21.57 12.83
C PHE A 470 5.81 21.27 11.45
N SER A 471 4.65 20.64 11.38
CA SER A 471 3.91 20.46 10.15
C SER A 471 2.51 21.02 10.34
N ALA A 472 2.05 21.81 9.39
CA ALA A 472 0.68 22.30 9.34
C ALA A 472 0.09 21.92 7.98
N ALA A 473 -1.11 21.32 7.98
CA ALA A 473 -1.83 21.00 6.77
C ALA A 473 -3.27 21.48 6.87
N VAL A 474 -3.81 21.96 5.75
CA VAL A 474 -5.23 22.24 5.57
C VAL A 474 -5.75 21.41 4.41
N GLY A 475 -6.97 20.93 4.52
CA GLY A 475 -7.60 20.12 3.50
C GLY A 475 -9.08 20.40 3.35
N SER A 476 -9.63 20.05 2.21
CA SER A 476 -11.06 20.11 1.94
C SER A 476 -11.52 18.99 1.03
N ASN A 477 -12.77 18.57 1.21
CA ASN A 477 -13.51 17.73 0.28
C ASN A 477 -14.70 18.54 -0.24
N GLY A 478 -15.08 18.29 -1.49
CA GLY A 478 -16.32 18.81 -2.06
C GLY A 478 -16.91 17.82 -3.04
N GLY A 479 -18.22 17.61 -3.00
CA GLY A 479 -18.94 16.71 -3.91
C GLY A 479 -19.86 15.72 -3.20
N SER A 480 -20.37 14.76 -3.97
CA SER A 480 -21.39 13.81 -3.51
C SER A 480 -20.84 12.47 -3.01
N LEU A 481 -19.53 12.22 -3.13
CA LEU A 481 -18.97 10.88 -2.85
C LEU A 481 -18.77 10.63 -1.35
N ILE A 482 -18.15 11.57 -0.62
CA ILE A 482 -17.96 11.52 0.82
C ILE A 482 -18.35 12.85 1.48
N GLY A 483 -19.25 13.60 0.84
CA GLY A 483 -19.73 14.89 1.36
C GLY A 483 -18.71 16.02 1.29
N ASN A 484 -19.06 17.11 1.95
CA ASN A 484 -18.22 18.31 2.02
C ASN A 484 -17.52 18.36 3.39
N SER A 485 -16.25 18.70 3.38
CA SER A 485 -15.51 18.91 4.62
C SER A 485 -14.40 19.94 4.43
N PHE A 486 -14.02 20.55 5.55
CA PHE A 486 -12.86 21.42 5.65
C PHE A 486 -12.21 21.23 7.00
N GLY A 487 -10.87 21.16 7.03
CA GLY A 487 -10.16 20.98 8.29
C GLY A 487 -8.67 21.21 8.20
N GLY A 488 -8.02 21.06 9.34
CA GLY A 488 -6.58 21.21 9.48
C GLY A 488 -5.96 20.14 10.36
N MET A 489 -4.69 19.91 10.16
CA MET A 489 -3.86 19.02 10.97
C MET A 489 -2.59 19.75 11.39
N LEU A 490 -2.23 19.63 12.64
CA LEU A 490 -0.97 20.12 13.18
C LEU A 490 -0.16 18.96 13.73
N THR A 491 1.13 18.92 13.41
CA THR A 491 2.05 17.92 13.91
C THR A 491 3.31 18.58 14.47
N LEU A 492 3.68 18.19 15.68
CA LEU A 492 4.93 18.54 16.33
C LEU A 492 5.80 17.29 16.44
N ARG A 493 7.04 17.36 16.01
CA ARG A 493 7.98 16.25 16.08
C ARG A 493 9.33 16.71 16.67
N LYS A 494 9.84 15.88 17.59
CA LYS A 494 11.21 15.99 18.09
C LYS A 494 11.99 14.74 17.75
N THR A 495 13.12 14.91 17.08
CA THR A 495 14.04 13.82 16.72
C THR A 495 15.39 14.01 17.41
N GLY A 496 16.13 12.92 17.58
CA GLY A 496 17.51 12.92 18.03
C GLY A 496 18.17 11.58 17.80
N ARG A 497 19.40 11.45 18.22
CA ARG A 497 20.20 10.22 18.15
C ARG A 497 20.75 9.90 19.54
N PHE A 498 20.81 8.61 19.89
CA PHE A 498 21.41 8.12 21.12
C PHE A 498 22.93 8.05 21.02
#